data_2403b5253919aa1989fe68fb068979ef
#
_entry.id   2403b5253919aa1989fe68fb068979ef
#
_cell.length_a   1.000
_cell.length_b   1.000
_cell.length_c   1.000
_cell.angle_alpha   90.00
_cell.angle_beta   90.00
_cell.angle_gamma   90.00
#
_symmetry.space_group_name_H-M   'P 1'
#
loop_
_entity.id
_entity.type
_entity.pdbx_description
1 polymer ?
#
loop_
_entity_poly.entity_id
_entity_poly.type
_entity_poly.pdbx_seq_one_letter_code
_entity_poly.pdbx_strand_id
1 'polypeptide(L)'
;MEIQPQLTYRRKSFQFKDFKKFDISKQCFEQQYCSIYKARLRVLKDYLLEKAKIKWAHNEIITLAELFERNKSDTCVIIGTLYKHQELKPSILYELSNELQLQIQPARINYASFKDILYLEDETLRIKLIGNHINIQDVVTGIVCAVCGHELENGEFLVIDWCLPGCCPKLSILDQPLETQGKILIISGLDLANNLQLLNINLLFEWITGMIGCEEVHKDIASIVCVIVAGI
;
A
#
# COMPACT_ATOMS: atom_id res chain seq x y z
N MET A 1 36.08 -40.38 23.98
CA MET A 1 35.37 -39.29 23.36
C MET A 1 33.89 -39.68 23.39
N GLU A 2 33.16 -39.20 24.38
CA GLU A 2 31.70 -39.39 24.42
C GLU A 2 31.07 -38.51 23.34
N ILE A 3 30.42 -39.13 22.38
CA ILE A 3 29.64 -38.45 21.37
C ILE A 3 28.41 -37.89 22.11
N GLN A 4 28.39 -36.58 22.36
CA GLN A 4 27.20 -35.92 22.90
C GLN A 4 26.04 -36.17 21.93
N PRO A 5 24.86 -36.54 22.42
CA PRO A 5 23.70 -36.74 21.55
C PRO A 5 23.37 -35.43 20.83
N GLN A 6 23.36 -35.48 19.50
CA GLN A 6 23.01 -34.35 18.66
C GLN A 6 21.55 -34.00 18.95
N LEU A 7 21.32 -32.84 19.59
CA LEU A 7 19.98 -32.34 19.90
C LEU A 7 19.27 -32.05 18.58
N THR A 8 18.25 -32.81 18.28
CA THR A 8 17.41 -32.60 17.08
C THR A 8 16.14 -31.86 17.45
N TYR A 9 15.93 -30.69 16.86
CA TYR A 9 14.71 -29.92 17.00
C TYR A 9 13.74 -30.27 15.88
N ARG A 10 12.55 -30.81 16.21
CA ARG A 10 11.53 -31.16 15.22
C ARG A 10 10.57 -29.98 15.01
N ARG A 11 10.33 -29.60 13.77
CA ARG A 11 9.33 -28.61 13.43
C ARG A 11 7.91 -29.10 13.74
N LYS A 12 7.08 -28.21 14.28
CA LYS A 12 5.65 -28.49 14.49
C LYS A 12 4.94 -28.47 13.15
N SER A 13 4.03 -29.43 12.94
CA SER A 13 3.15 -29.43 11.77
C SER A 13 1.89 -28.65 12.11
N PHE A 14 1.48 -27.76 11.21
CA PHE A 14 0.26 -26.96 11.31
C PHE A 14 -0.66 -27.27 10.14
N GLN A 15 -1.96 -27.25 10.39
CA GLN A 15 -2.93 -27.31 9.30
C GLN A 15 -3.05 -25.95 8.63
N PHE A 16 -2.82 -25.92 7.32
CA PHE A 16 -2.98 -24.74 6.50
C PHE A 16 -4.38 -24.74 5.88
N LYS A 17 -5.11 -23.65 6.02
CA LYS A 17 -6.41 -23.43 5.36
C LYS A 17 -6.31 -22.26 4.40
N ASP A 18 -6.31 -22.55 3.12
CA ASP A 18 -6.37 -21.53 2.07
C ASP A 18 -7.82 -21.07 1.89
N PHE A 19 -8.06 -19.78 2.09
CA PHE A 19 -9.40 -19.21 1.92
C PHE A 19 -9.75 -18.86 0.48
N LYS A 20 -8.78 -18.86 -0.44
CA LYS A 20 -8.96 -18.54 -1.86
C LYS A 20 -9.76 -17.27 -2.17
N LYS A 21 -9.94 -16.42 -1.17
CA LYS A 21 -10.77 -15.21 -1.25
C LYS A 21 -10.27 -14.20 -2.28
N PHE A 22 -8.97 -14.24 -2.56
CA PHE A 22 -8.30 -13.30 -3.47
C PHE A 22 -7.83 -13.98 -4.77
N ASP A 23 -8.23 -15.23 -5.00
CA ASP A 23 -7.93 -15.92 -6.25
C ASP A 23 -8.73 -15.28 -7.40
N ILE A 24 -8.02 -14.85 -8.43
CA ILE A 24 -8.62 -14.29 -9.64
C ILE A 24 -8.80 -15.44 -10.62
N SER A 25 -10.03 -15.96 -10.71
CA SER A 25 -10.36 -17.11 -11.58
C SER A 25 -10.38 -16.76 -13.08
N LYS A 26 -10.65 -15.49 -13.42
CA LYS A 26 -10.60 -14.96 -14.79
C LYS A 26 -10.08 -13.53 -14.76
N GLN A 27 -9.00 -13.29 -15.50
CA GLN A 27 -8.56 -11.93 -15.81
C GLN A 27 -9.33 -11.44 -17.05
N CYS A 28 -10.08 -10.37 -16.89
CA CYS A 28 -10.77 -9.70 -17.98
C CYS A 28 -10.11 -8.34 -18.23
N PHE A 29 -9.44 -8.19 -19.35
CA PHE A 29 -8.73 -6.95 -19.72
C PHE A 29 -9.61 -5.99 -20.54
N GLU A 30 -10.83 -6.39 -20.87
CA GLU A 30 -11.78 -5.58 -21.63
C GLU A 30 -12.57 -4.59 -20.77
N GLN A 31 -12.58 -4.78 -19.46
CA GLN A 31 -13.33 -3.93 -18.53
C GLN A 31 -12.51 -2.73 -18.07
N GLN A 32 -13.17 -1.57 -18.01
CA GLN A 32 -12.59 -0.38 -17.40
C GLN A 32 -12.55 -0.52 -15.88
N TYR A 33 -11.45 -0.12 -15.27
CA TYR A 33 -11.24 -0.20 -13.81
C TYR A 33 -11.98 0.92 -13.02
N CYS A 34 -12.60 1.85 -13.68
CA CYS A 34 -13.34 2.97 -13.08
C CYS A 34 -14.37 2.50 -12.04
N SER A 35 -15.10 1.41 -12.30
CA SER A 35 -16.10 0.84 -11.39
C SER A 35 -15.48 0.37 -10.06
N ILE A 36 -14.25 -0.15 -10.08
CA ILE A 36 -13.53 -0.61 -8.89
C ILE A 36 -13.18 0.57 -7.99
N TYR A 37 -12.67 1.66 -8.57
CA TYR A 37 -12.34 2.87 -7.82
C TYR A 37 -13.58 3.53 -7.22
N LYS A 38 -14.70 3.58 -7.95
CA LYS A 38 -15.98 4.08 -7.44
C LYS A 38 -16.51 3.24 -6.28
N ALA A 39 -16.48 1.92 -6.42
CA ALA A 39 -16.88 1.01 -5.35
C ALA A 39 -16.02 1.18 -4.09
N ARG A 40 -14.71 1.31 -4.28
CA ARG A 40 -13.75 1.56 -3.18
C ARG A 40 -14.03 2.89 -2.48
N LEU A 41 -14.24 3.96 -3.24
CA LEU A 41 -14.58 5.28 -2.69
C LEU A 41 -15.87 5.20 -1.85
N ARG A 42 -16.92 4.56 -2.34
CA ARG A 42 -18.19 4.40 -1.62
C ARG A 42 -18.02 3.67 -0.30
N VAL A 43 -17.36 2.52 -0.31
CA VAL A 43 -17.15 1.72 0.91
C VAL A 43 -16.32 2.47 1.95
N LEU A 44 -15.26 3.17 1.54
CA LEU A 44 -14.37 3.87 2.46
C LEU A 44 -14.93 5.22 2.91
N LYS A 45 -15.86 5.81 2.14
CA LYS A 45 -16.50 7.08 2.47
C LYS A 45 -17.29 7.01 3.78
N ASP A 46 -17.99 5.91 4.05
CA ASP A 46 -18.77 5.77 5.27
C ASP A 46 -17.88 5.80 6.52
N TYR A 47 -16.75 5.09 6.49
CA TYR A 47 -15.75 5.13 7.58
C TYR A 47 -15.13 6.51 7.75
N LEU A 48 -14.88 7.22 6.65
CA LEU A 48 -14.32 8.58 6.67
C LEU A 48 -15.33 9.60 7.19
N LEU A 49 -16.62 9.46 6.86
CA LEU A 49 -17.68 10.33 7.37
C LEU A 49 -17.78 10.28 8.90
N GLU A 50 -17.76 9.09 9.49
CA GLU A 50 -17.77 8.94 10.95
C GLU A 50 -16.52 9.56 11.57
N LYS A 51 -15.36 9.27 11.02
CA LYS A 51 -14.07 9.77 11.53
C LYS A 51 -13.95 11.28 11.38
N ALA A 52 -14.38 11.84 10.26
CA ALA A 52 -14.35 13.28 10.00
C ALA A 52 -15.27 14.04 10.95
N LYS A 53 -16.49 13.53 11.22
CA LYS A 53 -17.40 14.11 12.20
C LYS A 53 -16.82 14.16 13.60
N ILE A 54 -16.03 13.17 13.99
CA ILE A 54 -15.36 13.16 15.30
C ILE A 54 -14.20 14.15 15.31
N LYS A 55 -13.38 14.14 14.24
CA LYS A 55 -12.15 14.93 14.18
C LYS A 55 -12.43 16.41 13.96
N TRP A 56 -13.42 16.75 13.14
CA TRP A 56 -13.75 18.12 12.73
C TRP A 56 -15.24 18.43 12.95
N ALA A 57 -15.69 18.30 14.21
CA ALA A 57 -17.10 18.39 14.60
C ALA A 57 -17.80 19.70 14.19
N HIS A 58 -17.06 20.78 13.97
CA HIS A 58 -17.59 22.08 13.61
C HIS A 58 -17.57 22.38 12.11
N ASN A 59 -16.96 21.50 11.32
CA ASN A 59 -16.80 21.71 9.88
C ASN A 59 -17.83 20.89 9.12
N GLU A 60 -18.44 21.50 8.12
CA GLU A 60 -19.38 20.83 7.24
C GLU A 60 -18.65 19.90 6.29
N ILE A 61 -19.21 18.69 6.09
CA ILE A 61 -18.69 17.71 5.13
C ILE A 61 -19.51 17.85 3.86
N ILE A 62 -18.86 18.24 2.78
CA ILE A 62 -19.49 18.57 1.51
C ILE A 62 -18.89 17.77 0.35
N THR A 63 -19.57 17.72 -0.76
CA THR A 63 -19.08 17.16 -2.02
C THR A 63 -18.25 18.22 -2.80
N LEU A 64 -17.47 17.77 -3.79
CA LEU A 64 -16.74 18.70 -4.66
C LEU A 64 -17.69 19.58 -5.48
N ALA A 65 -18.90 19.10 -5.82
CA ALA A 65 -19.90 19.89 -6.52
C ALA A 65 -20.41 21.05 -5.64
N GLU A 66 -20.76 20.76 -4.38
CA GLU A 66 -21.21 21.76 -3.42
C GLU A 66 -20.11 22.78 -3.07
N LEU A 67 -18.84 22.37 -3.14
CA LEU A 67 -17.71 23.27 -2.89
C LEU A 67 -17.69 24.45 -3.88
N PHE A 68 -17.97 24.21 -5.15
CA PHE A 68 -17.97 25.26 -6.19
C PHE A 68 -19.14 26.24 -6.08
N GLU A 69 -20.21 25.89 -5.35
CA GLU A 69 -21.38 26.75 -5.09
C GLU A 69 -21.23 27.58 -3.82
N ARG A 70 -20.18 27.34 -3.04
CA ARG A 70 -19.98 27.93 -1.71
C ARG A 70 -19.05 29.14 -1.72
N ASN A 71 -19.04 29.91 -0.62
CA ASN A 71 -18.05 30.93 -0.40
C ASN A 71 -16.66 30.33 -0.20
N LYS A 72 -15.69 30.79 -0.98
CA LYS A 72 -14.36 30.19 -1.07
C LYS A 72 -13.55 30.20 0.22
N SER A 73 -13.81 31.14 1.13
CA SER A 73 -13.07 31.28 2.39
C SER A 73 -13.55 30.36 3.53
N ASP A 74 -14.70 29.71 3.37
CA ASP A 74 -15.28 28.91 4.45
C ASP A 74 -14.60 27.54 4.55
N THR A 75 -14.11 27.22 5.75
CA THR A 75 -13.47 25.92 6.00
C THR A 75 -14.49 24.79 5.97
N CYS A 76 -14.20 23.77 5.20
CA CYS A 76 -15.05 22.59 5.02
C CYS A 76 -14.21 21.31 4.95
N VAL A 77 -14.90 20.16 4.91
CA VAL A 77 -14.29 18.85 4.73
C VAL A 77 -14.80 18.23 3.44
N ILE A 78 -13.88 17.77 2.62
CA ILE A 78 -14.17 17.05 1.37
C ILE A 78 -13.60 15.64 1.43
N ILE A 79 -14.28 14.66 0.84
CA ILE A 79 -13.86 13.27 0.81
C ILE A 79 -13.69 12.83 -0.65
N GLY A 80 -12.54 12.22 -0.95
CA GLY A 80 -12.27 11.77 -2.29
C GLY A 80 -11.09 10.81 -2.37
N THR A 81 -10.72 10.49 -3.58
CA THR A 81 -9.55 9.68 -3.92
C THR A 81 -8.40 10.58 -4.32
N LEU A 82 -7.22 10.38 -3.74
CA LEU A 82 -6.02 11.11 -4.12
C LEU A 82 -5.52 10.64 -5.48
N TYR A 83 -5.23 11.59 -6.35
CA TYR A 83 -4.49 11.39 -7.58
C TYR A 83 -3.18 12.18 -7.52
N LYS A 84 -2.06 11.48 -7.63
CA LYS A 84 -0.73 12.07 -7.66
C LYS A 84 -0.27 12.20 -9.11
N HIS A 85 -0.22 13.41 -9.60
CA HIS A 85 0.34 13.70 -10.92
C HIS A 85 1.86 13.74 -10.83
N GLN A 86 2.51 12.78 -11.49
CA GLN A 86 3.95 12.63 -11.51
C GLN A 86 4.47 13.03 -12.91
N GLU A 87 5.14 14.14 -12.99
CA GLU A 87 5.69 14.65 -14.25
C GLU A 87 6.74 13.69 -14.84
N LEU A 88 7.47 12.99 -13.98
CA LEU A 88 8.53 12.08 -14.38
C LEU A 88 8.01 10.68 -14.78
N LYS A 89 6.71 10.39 -14.55
CA LYS A 89 6.13 9.09 -14.87
C LYS A 89 6.13 8.88 -16.39
N PRO A 90 6.64 7.74 -16.89
CA PRO A 90 6.63 7.44 -18.31
C PRO A 90 5.19 7.38 -18.84
N SER A 91 4.97 7.99 -19.99
CA SER A 91 3.72 7.91 -20.75
C SER A 91 3.97 7.02 -21.96
N ILE A 92 3.10 6.02 -22.18
CA ILE A 92 3.18 5.12 -23.33
C ILE A 92 3.17 5.89 -24.65
N LEU A 93 2.37 6.96 -24.74
CA LEU A 93 2.33 7.82 -25.92
C LEU A 93 3.64 8.59 -26.13
N TYR A 94 4.26 9.01 -25.04
CA TYR A 94 5.56 9.71 -25.08
C TYR A 94 6.69 8.74 -25.43
N GLU A 95 6.67 7.53 -24.89
CA GLU A 95 7.61 6.46 -25.23
C GLU A 95 7.53 6.09 -26.69
N LEU A 96 6.32 5.84 -27.22
CA LEU A 96 6.11 5.56 -28.64
C LEU A 96 6.56 6.71 -29.54
N SER A 97 6.33 7.96 -29.15
CA SER A 97 6.80 9.14 -29.90
C SER A 97 8.33 9.24 -29.91
N ASN A 98 8.97 8.90 -28.79
CA ASN A 98 10.43 8.89 -28.68
C ASN A 98 11.08 7.73 -29.44
N GLU A 99 10.46 6.56 -29.45
CA GLU A 99 10.91 5.42 -30.28
C GLU A 99 10.95 5.76 -31.77
N LEU A 100 9.96 6.50 -32.26
CA LEU A 100 9.93 6.98 -33.64
C LEU A 100 11.00 8.02 -33.95
N GLN A 101 11.53 8.74 -32.95
CA GLN A 101 12.56 9.76 -33.10
C GLN A 101 13.98 9.28 -32.74
N LEU A 102 14.15 7.98 -32.40
CA LEU A 102 15.45 7.36 -32.09
C LEU A 102 16.21 8.01 -30.90
N GLN A 103 15.58 8.76 -30.04
CA GLN A 103 16.22 9.24 -28.82
C GLN A 103 15.94 8.27 -27.66
N ILE A 104 16.95 7.48 -27.31
CA ILE A 104 16.93 6.60 -26.14
C ILE A 104 17.05 7.49 -24.90
N GLN A 105 15.97 7.66 -24.14
CA GLN A 105 16.07 8.32 -22.85
C GLN A 105 16.71 7.35 -21.83
N PRO A 106 17.64 7.82 -21.00
CA PRO A 106 18.24 6.99 -19.96
C PRO A 106 17.15 6.51 -19.01
N ALA A 107 17.18 5.22 -18.65
CA ALA A 107 16.27 4.64 -17.66
C ALA A 107 16.36 5.44 -16.34
N ARG A 108 15.24 5.94 -15.87
CA ARG A 108 15.17 6.67 -14.59
C ARG A 108 15.02 5.70 -13.45
N ILE A 109 15.80 5.89 -12.40
CA ILE A 109 15.74 5.06 -11.18
C ILE A 109 14.53 5.43 -10.32
N ASN A 110 14.08 6.69 -10.39
CA ASN A 110 12.97 7.17 -9.57
C ASN A 110 12.04 8.09 -10.40
N TYR A 111 10.74 7.83 -10.31
CA TYR A 111 9.70 8.64 -10.96
C TYR A 111 9.00 9.61 -10.00
N ALA A 112 9.27 9.53 -8.68
CA ALA A 112 8.74 10.44 -7.71
C ALA A 112 9.60 11.72 -7.62
N SER A 113 8.95 12.87 -7.52
CA SER A 113 9.57 14.17 -7.40
C SER A 113 8.89 15.00 -6.32
N PHE A 114 9.60 15.92 -5.71
CA PHE A 114 9.01 16.95 -4.83
C PHE A 114 8.12 17.94 -5.58
N LYS A 115 8.19 17.94 -6.92
CA LYS A 115 7.34 18.74 -7.81
C LYS A 115 6.04 18.04 -8.21
N ASP A 116 5.83 16.81 -7.74
CA ASP A 116 4.58 16.08 -7.99
C ASP A 116 3.40 16.89 -7.44
N ILE A 117 2.25 16.79 -8.10
CA ILE A 117 1.05 17.56 -7.74
C ILE A 117 -0.02 16.59 -7.25
N LEU A 118 -0.69 16.96 -6.15
CA LEU A 118 -1.80 16.20 -5.61
C LEU A 118 -3.14 16.79 -6.04
N TYR A 119 -4.04 15.91 -6.44
CA TYR A 119 -5.44 16.20 -6.69
C TYR A 119 -6.31 15.33 -5.83
N LEU A 120 -7.46 15.85 -5.41
CA LEU A 120 -8.54 15.05 -4.84
C LEU A 120 -9.65 14.92 -5.88
N GLU A 121 -10.09 13.69 -6.09
CA GLU A 121 -11.11 13.34 -7.09
C GLU A 121 -12.31 12.69 -6.39
N ASP A 122 -13.50 13.08 -6.77
CA ASP A 122 -14.72 12.32 -6.51
C ASP A 122 -15.17 11.57 -7.77
N GLU A 123 -16.46 11.21 -7.87
CA GLU A 123 -16.98 10.52 -9.05
C GLU A 123 -17.01 11.40 -10.31
N THR A 124 -17.00 12.72 -10.17
CA THR A 124 -17.31 13.69 -11.25
C THR A 124 -16.27 14.80 -11.40
N LEU A 125 -15.69 15.24 -10.32
CA LEU A 125 -14.87 16.44 -10.25
C LEU A 125 -13.49 16.18 -9.66
N ARG A 126 -12.59 17.13 -9.91
CA ARG A 126 -11.21 17.10 -9.42
C ARG A 126 -10.82 18.48 -8.93
N ILE A 127 -10.13 18.54 -7.79
CA ILE A 127 -9.56 19.78 -7.27
C ILE A 127 -8.09 19.57 -6.91
N LYS A 128 -7.26 20.57 -7.19
CA LYS A 128 -5.83 20.54 -6.83
C LYS A 128 -5.67 20.85 -5.36
N LEU A 129 -4.89 20.02 -4.65
CA LEU A 129 -4.56 20.22 -3.26
C LEU A 129 -3.22 20.94 -3.13
N ILE A 130 -3.19 21.93 -2.22
CA ILE A 130 -1.98 22.67 -1.86
C ILE A 130 -1.84 22.74 -0.35
N GLY A 131 -0.63 23.03 0.13
CA GLY A 131 -0.29 23.09 1.54
C GLY A 131 0.75 22.06 1.93
N ASN A 132 1.28 22.17 3.16
CA ASN A 132 2.37 21.32 3.64
C ASN A 132 1.91 20.21 4.59
N HIS A 133 0.59 20.07 4.82
CA HIS A 133 0.04 19.09 5.76
C HIS A 133 0.01 17.66 5.20
N ILE A 134 0.01 17.51 3.87
CA ILE A 134 0.16 16.21 3.21
C ILE A 134 1.55 16.17 2.57
N ASN A 135 2.42 15.31 3.10
CA ASN A 135 3.71 15.09 2.47
C ASN A 135 3.51 14.29 1.17
N ILE A 136 3.87 14.88 0.04
CA ILE A 136 3.72 14.29 -1.29
C ILE A 136 4.47 12.96 -1.42
N GLN A 137 5.57 12.77 -0.69
CA GLN A 137 6.37 11.55 -0.77
C GLN A 137 5.68 10.35 -0.09
N ASP A 138 4.82 10.59 0.91
CA ASP A 138 4.18 9.55 1.72
C ASP A 138 2.85 9.07 1.14
N VAL A 139 2.37 9.70 0.05
CA VAL A 139 1.07 9.37 -0.55
C VAL A 139 1.21 8.88 -1.99
N VAL A 140 0.27 8.03 -2.39
CA VAL A 140 0.17 7.47 -3.73
C VAL A 140 -1.22 7.64 -4.31
N THR A 141 -1.33 7.57 -5.63
CA THR A 141 -2.62 7.57 -6.33
C THR A 141 -3.52 6.43 -5.84
N GLY A 142 -4.79 6.72 -5.60
CA GLY A 142 -5.79 5.74 -5.20
C GLY A 142 -6.06 5.67 -3.69
N ILE A 143 -5.35 6.46 -2.87
CA ILE A 143 -5.69 6.62 -1.46
C ILE A 143 -7.00 7.38 -1.34
N VAL A 144 -7.95 6.83 -0.57
CA VAL A 144 -9.20 7.52 -0.22
C VAL A 144 -8.99 8.20 1.13
N CYS A 145 -9.27 9.50 1.19
CA CYS A 145 -9.06 10.31 2.39
C CYS A 145 -10.12 11.42 2.53
N ALA A 146 -10.21 11.95 3.73
CA ALA A 146 -10.93 13.20 4.02
C ALA A 146 -9.92 14.31 4.25
N VAL A 147 -10.19 15.47 3.68
CA VAL A 147 -9.32 16.66 3.71
C VAL A 147 -10.12 17.83 4.25
N CYS A 148 -9.58 18.50 5.27
CA CYS A 148 -10.15 19.71 5.85
C CYS A 148 -9.37 20.94 5.37
N GLY A 149 -10.07 21.97 4.92
CA GLY A 149 -9.46 23.19 4.40
C GLY A 149 -10.50 24.10 3.75
N HIS A 150 -10.05 24.96 2.86
CA HIS A 150 -10.91 25.87 2.10
C HIS A 150 -10.40 26.08 0.66
N GLU A 151 -11.29 26.45 -0.24
CA GLU A 151 -10.95 26.80 -1.60
C GLU A 151 -10.36 28.22 -1.65
N LEU A 152 -9.30 28.39 -2.44
CA LEU A 152 -8.71 29.68 -2.75
C LEU A 152 -9.35 30.30 -3.99
N GLU A 153 -9.12 31.61 -4.19
CA GLU A 153 -9.64 32.33 -5.35
C GLU A 153 -9.21 31.76 -6.71
N ASN A 154 -8.03 31.12 -6.73
CA ASN A 154 -7.46 30.47 -7.92
C ASN A 154 -8.04 29.08 -8.22
N GLY A 155 -9.00 28.59 -7.43
CA GLY A 155 -9.62 27.26 -7.60
C GLY A 155 -8.79 26.10 -7.06
N GLU A 156 -7.75 26.36 -6.27
CA GLU A 156 -6.99 25.35 -5.54
C GLU A 156 -7.53 25.19 -4.11
N PHE A 157 -7.41 24.01 -3.52
CA PHE A 157 -7.86 23.74 -2.15
C PHE A 157 -6.67 23.76 -1.19
N LEU A 158 -6.69 24.70 -0.24
CA LEU A 158 -5.67 24.79 0.81
C LEU A 158 -5.98 23.78 1.91
N VAL A 159 -5.13 22.80 2.06
CA VAL A 159 -5.25 21.76 3.09
C VAL A 159 -4.73 22.28 4.42
N ILE A 160 -5.57 22.20 5.43
CA ILE A 160 -5.23 22.52 6.83
C ILE A 160 -4.95 21.23 7.60
N ASP A 161 -5.74 20.18 7.34
CA ASP A 161 -5.59 18.89 8.01
C ASP A 161 -6.21 17.78 7.14
N TRP A 162 -5.89 16.52 7.40
CA TRP A 162 -6.42 15.39 6.66
C TRP A 162 -6.49 14.13 7.51
N CYS A 163 -7.25 13.13 7.07
CA CYS A 163 -7.28 11.82 7.70
C CYS A 163 -7.56 10.68 6.71
N LEU A 164 -7.10 9.50 7.09
CA LEU A 164 -7.35 8.23 6.41
C LEU A 164 -8.52 7.47 7.07
N PRO A 165 -9.17 6.53 6.37
CA PRO A 165 -10.25 5.71 6.95
C PRO A 165 -9.81 4.95 8.20
N GLY A 166 -8.54 4.60 8.30
CA GLY A 166 -8.00 3.78 9.36
C GLY A 166 -7.92 2.30 8.99
N CYS A 167 -7.65 1.48 10.00
CA CYS A 167 -7.60 0.03 9.82
C CYS A 167 -9.01 -0.56 9.83
N CYS A 168 -9.18 -1.67 9.11
CA CYS A 168 -10.40 -2.47 9.19
C CYS A 168 -10.67 -2.87 10.66
N PRO A 169 -11.94 -2.82 11.12
CA PRO A 169 -12.28 -3.33 12.44
C PRO A 169 -11.75 -4.74 12.62
N LYS A 170 -11.14 -5.02 13.78
CA LYS A 170 -10.64 -6.37 14.08
C LYS A 170 -11.81 -7.35 13.98
N LEU A 171 -11.68 -8.33 13.11
CA LEU A 171 -12.58 -9.48 13.14
C LEU A 171 -12.36 -10.19 14.47
N SER A 172 -13.41 -10.39 15.25
CA SER A 172 -13.42 -11.04 16.56
C SER A 172 -12.93 -12.50 16.58
N ILE A 173 -12.55 -13.02 15.42
CA ILE A 173 -12.04 -14.39 15.21
C ILE A 173 -10.66 -14.60 15.87
N LEU A 174 -9.95 -13.53 16.25
CA LEU A 174 -8.58 -13.60 16.79
C LEU A 174 -8.49 -13.55 18.33
N ASP A 175 -9.60 -13.53 19.04
CA ASP A 175 -9.60 -13.47 20.51
C ASP A 175 -9.41 -14.84 21.19
N GLN A 176 -9.26 -15.92 20.43
CA GLN A 176 -8.83 -17.18 21.00
C GLN A 176 -7.30 -17.19 21.15
N PRO A 177 -6.77 -17.35 22.36
CA PRO A 177 -5.33 -17.50 22.56
C PRO A 177 -4.87 -18.74 21.76
N LEU A 178 -4.00 -18.51 20.79
CA LEU A 178 -3.35 -19.60 20.06
C LEU A 178 -2.48 -20.36 21.07
N GLU A 179 -2.85 -21.58 21.38
CA GLU A 179 -2.09 -22.47 22.29
C GLU A 179 -0.68 -22.78 21.76
N THR A 180 -0.44 -22.52 20.47
CA THR A 180 0.84 -22.79 19.83
C THR A 180 1.36 -21.57 19.10
N GLN A 181 2.52 -21.07 19.54
CA GLN A 181 3.24 -20.01 18.84
C GLN A 181 4.03 -20.61 17.68
N GLY A 182 3.86 -20.03 16.48
CA GLY A 182 4.66 -20.32 15.30
C GLY A 182 5.11 -19.03 14.63
N LYS A 183 6.23 -19.08 13.91
CA LYS A 183 6.75 -17.95 13.12
C LYS A 183 6.49 -18.17 11.65
N ILE A 184 6.16 -17.10 10.92
CA ILE A 184 6.09 -17.11 9.47
C ILE A 184 7.30 -16.34 8.95
N LEU A 185 8.08 -16.97 8.09
CA LEU A 185 9.20 -16.33 7.40
C LEU A 185 8.73 -15.79 6.06
N ILE A 186 8.85 -14.49 5.86
CA ILE A 186 8.53 -13.83 4.58
C ILE A 186 9.81 -13.36 3.93
N ILE A 187 10.06 -13.79 2.70
CA ILE A 187 11.27 -13.51 1.92
C ILE A 187 10.87 -12.78 0.65
N SER A 188 11.62 -11.73 0.29
CA SER A 188 11.44 -11.02 -0.97
C SER A 188 12.79 -10.58 -1.52
N GLY A 189 12.88 -10.40 -2.85
CA GLY A 189 14.08 -9.90 -3.52
C GLY A 189 15.19 -10.93 -3.60
N LEU A 190 14.88 -12.19 -3.87
CA LEU A 190 15.89 -13.26 -4.03
C LEU A 190 16.81 -13.04 -5.25
N ASP A 191 16.34 -12.33 -6.27
CA ASP A 191 17.08 -12.04 -7.53
C ASP A 191 17.78 -13.30 -8.09
N LEU A 192 17.01 -14.35 -8.30
CA LEU A 192 17.52 -15.66 -8.72
C LEU A 192 18.23 -15.64 -10.09
N ALA A 193 17.96 -14.63 -10.90
CA ALA A 193 18.61 -14.44 -12.19
C ALA A 193 20.06 -13.94 -12.07
N ASN A 194 20.43 -13.40 -10.91
CA ASN A 194 21.73 -12.81 -10.67
C ASN A 194 22.66 -13.78 -9.92
N ASN A 195 23.64 -14.33 -10.61
CA ASN A 195 24.61 -15.27 -10.05
C ASN A 195 25.43 -14.72 -8.87
N LEU A 196 25.50 -13.41 -8.68
CA LEU A 196 26.20 -12.79 -7.56
C LEU A 196 25.53 -13.04 -6.21
N GLN A 197 24.24 -13.40 -6.19
CA GLN A 197 23.48 -13.67 -4.97
C GLN A 197 23.46 -15.13 -4.55
N LEU A 198 24.06 -16.06 -5.31
CA LEU A 198 24.02 -17.49 -5.04
C LEU A 198 24.52 -17.87 -3.63
N LEU A 199 25.58 -17.23 -3.15
CA LEU A 199 26.11 -17.50 -1.81
C LEU A 199 25.09 -17.12 -0.72
N ASN A 200 24.48 -15.96 -0.83
CA ASN A 200 23.49 -15.48 0.14
C ASN A 200 22.25 -16.38 0.17
N ILE A 201 21.82 -16.82 -0.99
CA ILE A 201 20.69 -17.73 -1.15
C ILE A 201 21.00 -19.11 -0.52
N ASN A 202 22.18 -19.66 -0.77
CA ASN A 202 22.62 -20.91 -0.17
C ASN A 202 22.68 -20.80 1.36
N LEU A 203 23.28 -19.74 1.90
CA LEU A 203 23.31 -19.48 3.34
C LEU A 203 21.90 -19.36 3.95
N LEU A 204 20.98 -18.72 3.25
CA LEU A 204 19.58 -18.65 3.67
C LEU A 204 18.94 -20.04 3.75
N PHE A 205 19.15 -20.89 2.74
CA PHE A 205 18.63 -22.25 2.74
C PHE A 205 19.28 -23.12 3.82
N GLU A 206 20.57 -23.03 3.99
CA GLU A 206 21.28 -23.74 5.07
C GLU A 206 20.79 -23.30 6.45
N TRP A 207 20.53 -21.99 6.63
CA TRP A 207 19.93 -21.47 7.86
C TRP A 207 18.52 -22.00 8.07
N ILE A 208 17.63 -21.91 7.07
CA ILE A 208 16.24 -22.39 7.17
C ILE A 208 16.20 -23.90 7.47
N THR A 209 17.11 -24.67 6.89
CA THR A 209 17.19 -26.13 7.11
C THR A 209 17.86 -26.50 8.41
N GLY A 210 18.46 -25.54 9.14
CA GLY A 210 19.15 -25.80 10.42
C GLY A 210 20.52 -26.40 10.24
N MET A 211 21.18 -26.21 9.10
CA MET A 211 22.55 -26.69 8.85
C MET A 211 23.59 -25.74 9.45
N ILE A 212 23.25 -24.50 9.69
CA ILE A 212 24.11 -23.49 10.31
C ILE A 212 23.40 -22.81 11.48
N GLY A 213 24.15 -22.37 12.46
CA GLY A 213 23.69 -21.67 13.64
C GLY A 213 24.02 -22.34 14.96
N CYS A 214 23.82 -21.66 16.07
CA CYS A 214 23.93 -22.18 17.41
C CYS A 214 22.60 -22.82 17.86
N GLU A 215 22.59 -23.43 19.04
CA GLU A 215 21.40 -24.11 19.59
C GLU A 215 20.18 -23.20 19.69
N GLU A 216 20.34 -21.93 20.08
CA GLU A 216 19.25 -20.96 20.17
C GLU A 216 18.67 -20.66 18.81
N VAL A 217 19.51 -20.53 17.78
CA VAL A 217 19.10 -20.31 16.38
C VAL A 217 18.33 -21.53 15.87
N HIS A 218 18.77 -22.76 16.20
CA HIS A 218 18.04 -23.98 15.82
C HIS A 218 16.64 -24.05 16.45
N LYS A 219 16.48 -23.63 17.70
CA LYS A 219 15.17 -23.52 18.37
C LYS A 219 14.27 -22.53 17.66
N ASP A 220 14.82 -21.37 17.28
CA ASP A 220 14.12 -20.33 16.55
C ASP A 220 13.65 -20.80 15.18
N ILE A 221 14.54 -21.42 14.42
CA ILE A 221 14.23 -21.98 13.09
C ILE A 221 13.17 -23.08 13.20
N ALA A 222 13.26 -23.94 14.22
CA ALA A 222 12.25 -24.98 14.45
C ALA A 222 10.85 -24.41 14.72
N SER A 223 10.74 -23.16 15.15
CA SER A 223 9.46 -22.46 15.33
C SER A 223 8.85 -21.93 14.02
N ILE A 224 9.57 -21.92 12.91
CA ILE A 224 9.07 -21.48 11.59
C ILE A 224 8.12 -22.53 11.06
N VAL A 225 6.86 -22.16 10.89
CA VAL A 225 5.76 -23.03 10.44
C VAL A 225 5.45 -22.86 8.95
N CYS A 226 5.80 -21.72 8.38
CA CYS A 226 5.55 -21.41 6.97
C CYS A 226 6.64 -20.48 6.45
N VAL A 227 7.02 -20.68 5.19
CA VAL A 227 7.90 -19.77 4.45
C VAL A 227 7.12 -19.24 3.25
N ILE A 228 7.04 -17.92 3.15
CA ILE A 228 6.38 -17.22 2.04
C ILE A 228 7.46 -16.53 1.22
N VAL A 229 7.58 -16.89 -0.06
CA VAL A 229 8.44 -16.20 -1.02
C VAL A 229 7.59 -15.22 -1.79
N ALA A 230 7.79 -13.92 -1.54
CA ALA A 230 7.01 -12.83 -2.12
C ALA A 230 7.80 -12.16 -3.25
N GLY A 231 7.71 -12.71 -4.44
CA GLY A 231 8.47 -12.29 -5.63
C GLY A 231 9.81 -13.04 -5.78
N ILE A 232 10.26 -13.15 -7.00
CA ILE A 232 11.46 -13.89 -7.40
C ILE A 232 12.50 -12.92 -7.93
#